data_f488f94eb91c6d41536a624a507c358d
#
_entry.id   f488f94eb91c6d41536a624a507c358d
#
_cell.length_a   1.000
_cell.length_b   1.000
_cell.length_c   1.000
_cell.angle_alpha   90.00
_cell.angle_beta   90.00
_cell.angle_gamma   90.00
#
_symmetry.space_group_name_H-M   'P 1'
#
loop_
_entity.id
_entity.type
_entity.pdbx_description
1 polymer ?
#
loop_
_entity_poly.entity_id
_entity_poly.type
_entity_poly.pdbx_seq_one_letter_code
_entity_poly.pdbx_strand_id
1 'polypeptide(L)'
;MNIVFTGQRGNLGKEIIPLLEKDHTVHYSNIDYSNPDDVESFFRNRNPDFIIHAAIRGGRRTRTDIPEDLHNNILMFENLAAQKIPMINICSGAAYDREGDIFKVEEKCFGDRVPTDYYGLSKYMITHRCRQYNHVYNLRFFNMFGVHAPDTMFTTANIKNYIDNKQIVIFKDRFMDLF
;
A
#
# COMPACT_ATOMS: atom_id res chain seq x y z
N MET A 1 5.97 -22.03 -0.11
CA MET A 1 5.11 -21.41 0.92
C MET A 1 3.74 -21.13 0.31
N ASN A 2 2.69 -21.17 1.12
CA ASN A 2 1.35 -20.70 0.78
C ASN A 2 1.23 -19.23 1.19
N ILE A 3 1.12 -18.33 0.23
CA ILE A 3 1.09 -16.87 0.47
C ILE A 3 -0.30 -16.34 0.13
N VAL A 4 -0.93 -15.62 1.04
CA VAL A 4 -2.10 -14.80 0.72
C VAL A 4 -1.64 -13.41 0.30
N PHE A 5 -2.02 -12.99 -0.90
CA PHE A 5 -1.74 -11.64 -1.42
C PHE A 5 -3.04 -10.86 -1.60
N THR A 6 -3.17 -9.72 -0.94
CA THR A 6 -4.30 -8.82 -1.14
C THR A 6 -3.90 -7.64 -2.02
N GLY A 7 -4.82 -7.13 -2.84
CA GLY A 7 -4.51 -6.03 -3.76
C GLY A 7 -3.90 -6.47 -5.09
N GLN A 8 -4.19 -7.68 -5.54
CA GLN A 8 -3.68 -8.30 -6.78
C GLN A 8 -3.94 -7.47 -8.05
N ARG A 9 -4.96 -6.60 -8.05
CA ARG A 9 -5.26 -5.71 -9.20
C ARG A 9 -4.47 -4.41 -9.19
N GLY A 10 -3.78 -4.11 -8.08
CA GLY A 10 -2.92 -2.94 -7.92
C GLY A 10 -1.60 -3.11 -8.66
N ASN A 11 -0.84 -2.01 -8.78
CA ASN A 11 0.46 -2.02 -9.45
C ASN A 11 1.40 -3.03 -8.81
N LEU A 12 1.53 -3.00 -7.48
CA LEU A 12 2.40 -3.92 -6.75
C LEU A 12 2.00 -5.37 -6.98
N GLY A 13 0.69 -5.68 -6.93
CA GLY A 13 0.20 -7.04 -7.16
C GLY A 13 0.55 -7.55 -8.55
N LYS A 14 0.36 -6.74 -9.58
CA LYS A 14 0.68 -7.11 -10.95
C LYS A 14 2.17 -7.34 -11.19
N GLU A 15 3.05 -6.64 -10.46
CA GLU A 15 4.50 -6.81 -10.57
C GLU A 15 5.02 -7.99 -9.74
N ILE A 16 4.52 -8.16 -8.52
CA ILE A 16 5.10 -9.08 -7.54
C ILE A 16 4.51 -10.50 -7.64
N ILE A 17 3.20 -10.63 -7.90
CA ILE A 17 2.55 -11.96 -7.92
C ILE A 17 3.22 -12.90 -8.94
N PRO A 18 3.49 -12.50 -10.20
CA PRO A 18 4.14 -13.39 -11.16
C PRO A 18 5.57 -13.83 -10.75
N LEU A 19 6.23 -13.05 -9.90
CA LEU A 19 7.53 -13.40 -9.36
C LEU A 19 7.40 -14.40 -8.21
N LEU A 20 6.43 -14.20 -7.34
CA LEU A 20 6.16 -15.10 -6.21
C LEU A 20 5.69 -16.49 -6.69
N GLU A 21 4.85 -16.53 -7.72
CA GLU A 21 4.30 -17.78 -8.28
C GLU A 21 5.36 -18.71 -8.89
N LYS A 22 6.60 -18.22 -9.10
CA LYS A 22 7.70 -19.08 -9.56
C LYS A 22 8.12 -20.12 -8.51
N ASP A 23 8.03 -19.75 -7.22
CA ASP A 23 8.56 -20.58 -6.12
C ASP A 23 7.52 -20.82 -5.00
N HIS A 24 6.35 -20.18 -5.08
CA HIS A 24 5.34 -20.22 -4.03
C HIS A 24 3.93 -20.40 -4.59
N THR A 25 3.02 -20.93 -3.78
CA THR A 25 1.59 -20.92 -4.09
C THR A 25 0.99 -19.61 -3.60
N VAL A 26 0.45 -18.80 -4.52
CA VAL A 26 -0.13 -17.50 -4.18
C VAL A 26 -1.66 -17.56 -4.26
N HIS A 27 -2.31 -17.22 -3.16
CA HIS A 27 -3.76 -17.14 -3.05
C HIS A 27 -4.21 -15.68 -3.02
N TYR A 28 -5.13 -15.31 -3.88
CA TYR A 28 -5.76 -13.98 -3.90
C TYR A 28 -7.23 -14.08 -4.26
N SER A 29 -8.01 -13.08 -3.88
CA SER A 29 -9.45 -13.03 -4.12
C SER A 29 -9.95 -11.60 -4.23
N ASN A 30 -11.19 -11.46 -4.71
CA ASN A 30 -11.91 -10.19 -4.77
C ASN A 30 -12.95 -10.05 -3.65
N ILE A 31 -12.75 -10.74 -2.54
CA ILE A 31 -13.62 -10.59 -1.36
C ILE A 31 -13.50 -9.19 -0.76
N ASP A 32 -14.43 -8.82 0.08
CA ASP A 32 -14.33 -7.62 0.88
C ASP A 32 -13.51 -7.89 2.15
N TYR A 33 -12.23 -7.57 2.13
CA TYR A 33 -11.35 -7.75 3.29
C TYR A 33 -11.72 -6.86 4.49
N SER A 34 -12.61 -5.88 4.34
CA SER A 34 -13.18 -5.13 5.47
C SER A 34 -14.32 -5.87 6.18
N ASN A 35 -14.86 -6.92 5.55
CA ASN A 35 -15.85 -7.81 6.14
C ASN A 35 -15.15 -9.00 6.83
N PRO A 36 -15.27 -9.18 8.16
CA PRO A 36 -14.61 -10.28 8.87
C PRO A 36 -15.10 -11.67 8.43
N ASP A 37 -16.36 -11.83 8.10
CA ASP A 37 -16.93 -13.13 7.68
C ASP A 37 -16.35 -13.57 6.33
N ASP A 38 -16.17 -12.65 5.41
CA ASP A 38 -15.53 -12.90 4.11
C ASP A 38 -14.08 -13.34 4.31
N VAL A 39 -13.35 -12.65 5.19
CA VAL A 39 -11.96 -12.98 5.52
C VAL A 39 -11.88 -14.36 6.16
N GLU A 40 -12.67 -14.65 7.19
CA GLU A 40 -12.68 -15.95 7.84
C GLU A 40 -12.99 -17.07 6.85
N SER A 41 -14.01 -16.90 6.02
CA SER A 41 -14.38 -17.87 4.97
C SER A 41 -13.25 -18.09 3.97
N PHE A 42 -12.55 -17.02 3.57
CA PHE A 42 -11.41 -17.11 2.65
C PHE A 42 -10.23 -17.88 3.25
N PHE A 43 -9.94 -17.69 4.54
CA PHE A 43 -8.80 -18.32 5.21
C PHE A 43 -9.08 -19.77 5.64
N ARG A 44 -10.32 -20.14 5.94
CA ARG A 44 -10.75 -21.41 6.56
C ARG A 44 -10.09 -22.68 6.01
N ASN A 45 -9.83 -22.75 4.70
CA ASN A 45 -9.33 -23.96 4.05
C ASN A 45 -7.99 -23.73 3.31
N ARG A 46 -7.28 -22.63 3.60
CA ARG A 46 -6.06 -22.29 2.83
C ARG A 46 -4.77 -22.45 3.60
N ASN A 47 -4.81 -22.38 4.94
CA ASN A 47 -3.65 -22.51 5.83
C ASN A 47 -2.41 -21.78 5.28
N PRO A 48 -2.46 -20.45 5.05
CA PRO A 48 -1.34 -19.74 4.50
C PRO A 48 -0.20 -19.60 5.53
N ASP A 49 1.02 -19.66 5.02
CA ASP A 49 2.23 -19.45 5.81
C ASP A 49 2.53 -17.96 6.02
N PHE A 50 2.03 -17.11 5.10
CA PHE A 50 2.37 -15.69 5.06
C PHE A 50 1.28 -14.84 4.39
N ILE A 51 1.15 -13.58 4.81
CA ILE A 51 0.25 -12.60 4.21
C ILE A 51 1.04 -11.41 3.67
N ILE A 52 0.76 -11.00 2.44
CA ILE A 52 1.21 -9.72 1.87
C ILE A 52 -0.02 -8.85 1.66
N HIS A 53 -0.18 -7.84 2.53
CA HIS A 53 -1.32 -6.93 2.50
C HIS A 53 -1.00 -5.66 1.72
N ALA A 54 -1.38 -5.64 0.43
CA ALA A 54 -1.22 -4.49 -0.45
C ALA A 54 -2.57 -3.89 -0.91
N ALA A 55 -3.70 -4.45 -0.46
CA ALA A 55 -5.01 -3.87 -0.74
C ALA A 55 -5.17 -2.52 -0.02
N ILE A 56 -5.75 -1.56 -0.73
CA ILE A 56 -6.01 -0.21 -0.23
C ILE A 56 -7.18 0.42 -0.99
N ARG A 57 -8.00 1.19 -0.30
CA ARG A 57 -8.97 2.12 -0.89
C ARG A 57 -8.40 3.53 -0.84
N GLY A 58 -8.65 4.33 -1.88
CA GLY A 58 -8.16 5.71 -1.96
C GLY A 58 -6.71 5.86 -2.46
N GLY A 59 -6.11 7.01 -2.21
CA GLY A 59 -4.75 7.37 -2.61
C GLY A 59 -4.54 7.56 -4.11
N ARG A 60 -5.61 7.65 -4.91
CA ARG A 60 -5.55 7.83 -6.36
C ARG A 60 -5.69 9.29 -6.72
N ARG A 61 -4.89 9.79 -7.65
CA ARG A 61 -5.00 11.17 -8.15
C ARG A 61 -6.30 11.47 -8.89
N THR A 62 -7.00 10.43 -9.35
CA THR A 62 -8.24 10.54 -10.15
C THR A 62 -9.52 10.55 -9.30
N ARG A 63 -9.40 10.44 -7.98
CA ARG A 63 -10.54 10.42 -7.06
C ARG A 63 -10.16 11.05 -5.72
N THR A 64 -11.05 11.86 -5.17
CA THR A 64 -10.94 12.34 -3.78
C THR A 64 -11.23 11.19 -2.81
N ASP A 65 -10.39 11.04 -1.81
CA ASP A 65 -10.60 10.07 -0.74
C ASP A 65 -11.72 10.52 0.19
N ILE A 66 -12.47 9.58 0.72
CA ILE A 66 -13.61 9.81 1.62
C ILE A 66 -13.40 9.11 2.97
N PRO A 67 -14.15 9.50 4.04
CA PRO A 67 -14.00 8.89 5.36
C PRO A 67 -14.14 7.37 5.37
N GLU A 68 -14.99 6.83 4.52
CA GLU A 68 -15.22 5.38 4.38
C GLU A 68 -13.98 4.65 3.87
N ASP A 69 -13.13 5.31 3.08
CA ASP A 69 -11.85 4.72 2.64
C ASP A 69 -10.92 4.52 3.83
N LEU A 70 -10.83 5.53 4.72
CA LEU A 70 -10.06 5.43 5.96
C LEU A 70 -10.57 4.26 6.82
N HIS A 71 -11.88 4.22 7.06
CA HIS A 71 -12.50 3.19 7.88
C HIS A 71 -12.25 1.78 7.32
N ASN A 72 -12.54 1.58 6.04
CA ASN A 72 -12.34 0.28 5.38
C ASN A 72 -10.87 -0.16 5.36
N ASN A 73 -9.92 0.77 5.18
CA ASN A 73 -8.50 0.44 5.21
C ASN A 73 -8.06 -0.08 6.58
N ILE A 74 -8.57 0.51 7.66
CA ILE A 74 -8.30 0.04 9.02
C ILE A 74 -8.93 -1.33 9.25
N LEU A 75 -10.18 -1.54 8.85
CA LEU A 75 -10.86 -2.83 8.99
C LEU A 75 -10.16 -3.95 8.21
N MET A 76 -9.76 -3.69 6.95
CA MET A 76 -9.00 -4.67 6.17
C MET A 76 -7.71 -5.10 6.88
N PHE A 77 -6.97 -4.14 7.42
CA PHE A 77 -5.76 -4.42 8.19
C PHE A 77 -6.05 -5.26 9.44
N GLU A 78 -7.03 -4.85 10.26
CA GLU A 78 -7.37 -5.53 11.51
C GLU A 78 -7.87 -6.97 11.28
N ASN A 79 -8.73 -7.18 10.29
CA ASN A 79 -9.25 -8.50 9.96
C ASN A 79 -8.14 -9.46 9.50
N LEU A 80 -7.14 -8.96 8.77
CA LEU A 80 -5.99 -9.76 8.35
C LEU A 80 -5.01 -9.99 9.50
N ALA A 81 -4.72 -8.98 10.33
CA ALA A 81 -3.86 -9.12 11.49
C ALA A 81 -4.43 -10.09 12.54
N ALA A 82 -5.75 -10.14 12.67
CA ALA A 82 -6.46 -11.08 13.56
C ALA A 82 -6.23 -12.56 13.19
N GLN A 83 -5.80 -12.86 11.95
CA GLN A 83 -5.49 -14.23 11.54
C GLN A 83 -4.21 -14.78 12.22
N LYS A 84 -3.40 -13.93 12.86
CA LYS A 84 -2.16 -14.28 13.57
C LYS A 84 -1.12 -15.01 12.71
N ILE A 85 -1.15 -14.75 11.41
CA ILE A 85 -0.20 -15.26 10.43
C ILE A 85 0.85 -14.18 10.18
N PRO A 86 2.15 -14.52 10.03
CA PRO A 86 3.17 -13.55 9.67
C PRO A 86 2.73 -12.70 8.47
N MET A 87 2.76 -11.36 8.62
CA MET A 87 2.21 -10.46 7.61
C MET A 87 3.16 -9.30 7.32
N ILE A 88 3.37 -9.01 6.03
CA ILE A 88 3.87 -7.71 5.57
C ILE A 88 2.67 -6.83 5.23
N ASN A 89 2.57 -5.67 5.90
CA ASN A 89 1.66 -4.60 5.53
C ASN A 89 2.39 -3.58 4.65
N ILE A 90 1.85 -3.31 3.47
CA ILE A 90 2.40 -2.30 2.57
C ILE A 90 1.93 -0.91 2.99
N CYS A 91 2.85 -0.15 3.51
CA CYS A 91 2.67 1.23 3.93
C CYS A 91 3.11 2.21 2.82
N SER A 92 3.04 3.51 3.11
CA SER A 92 3.39 4.58 2.19
C SER A 92 4.09 5.73 2.92
N GLY A 93 4.99 6.44 2.24
CA GLY A 93 5.52 7.72 2.70
C GLY A 93 4.44 8.77 3.00
N ALA A 94 3.21 8.60 2.47
CA ALA A 94 2.07 9.43 2.82
C ALA A 94 1.73 9.44 4.33
N ALA A 95 2.20 8.43 5.08
CA ALA A 95 2.05 8.37 6.53
C ALA A 95 2.85 9.45 7.29
N TYR A 96 3.78 10.17 6.62
CA TYR A 96 4.54 11.29 7.18
C TYR A 96 3.93 12.67 6.91
N ASP A 97 2.73 12.73 6.34
CA ASP A 97 2.13 13.95 5.82
C ASP A 97 2.79 14.48 4.53
N ARG A 98 1.97 14.62 3.48
CA ARG A 98 2.40 15.04 2.15
C ARG A 98 2.23 16.53 1.87
N GLU A 99 1.75 17.32 2.81
CA GLU A 99 1.55 18.76 2.62
C GLU A 99 2.89 19.51 2.61
N GLY A 100 3.87 19.02 3.37
CA GLY A 100 5.24 19.53 3.40
C GLY A 100 6.23 18.69 2.59
N ASP A 101 7.47 19.19 2.51
CA ASP A 101 8.58 18.43 1.95
C ASP A 101 8.97 17.27 2.87
N ILE A 102 9.23 16.11 2.27
CA ILE A 102 9.80 14.94 2.94
C ILE A 102 11.26 14.88 2.50
N PHE A 103 12.15 15.37 3.34
CA PHE A 103 13.57 15.44 3.03
C PHE A 103 14.41 14.84 4.15
N LYS A 104 15.10 13.75 3.86
CA LYS A 104 15.96 13.01 4.82
C LYS A 104 15.25 12.71 6.15
N VAL A 105 13.95 12.36 6.07
CA VAL A 105 13.14 12.08 7.24
C VAL A 105 13.51 10.69 7.77
N GLU A 106 13.99 10.62 9.01
CA GLU A 106 14.29 9.36 9.68
C GLU A 106 13.03 8.69 10.23
N GLU A 107 13.06 7.36 10.37
CA GLU A 107 11.95 6.59 10.95
C GLU A 107 11.55 7.07 12.37
N LYS A 108 12.49 7.61 13.14
CA LYS A 108 12.19 8.15 14.46
C LYS A 108 11.29 9.39 14.44
N CYS A 109 11.24 10.11 13.32
CA CYS A 109 10.39 11.29 13.12
C CYS A 109 8.94 10.90 12.75
N PHE A 110 8.64 9.61 12.66
CA PHE A 110 7.27 9.16 12.44
C PHE A 110 6.38 9.55 13.63
N GLY A 111 5.37 10.35 13.36
CA GLY A 111 4.45 10.87 14.37
C GLY A 111 4.58 12.38 14.62
N ASP A 112 5.64 13.03 14.15
CA ASP A 112 5.83 14.48 14.29
C ASP A 112 4.74 15.27 13.55
N ARG A 113 4.18 14.68 12.49
CA ARG A 113 3.06 15.23 11.72
C ARG A 113 2.00 14.17 11.50
N VAL A 114 0.73 14.59 11.53
CA VAL A 114 -0.42 13.74 11.26
C VAL A 114 -0.99 14.12 9.90
N PRO A 115 -1.08 13.16 8.95
CA PRO A 115 -1.65 13.43 7.64
C PRO A 115 -3.10 13.91 7.72
N THR A 116 -3.45 14.89 6.88
CA THR A 116 -4.78 15.48 6.80
C THR A 116 -5.66 14.78 5.76
N ASP A 117 -5.07 14.14 4.76
CA ASP A 117 -5.81 13.34 3.78
C ASP A 117 -6.14 11.94 4.33
N TYR A 118 -7.30 11.38 3.96
CA TYR A 118 -7.78 10.09 4.49
C TYR A 118 -6.89 8.90 4.14
N TYR A 119 -6.23 8.92 3.00
CA TYR A 119 -5.27 7.87 2.63
C TYR A 119 -4.02 7.92 3.53
N GLY A 120 -3.39 9.08 3.64
CA GLY A 120 -2.24 9.28 4.50
C GLY A 120 -2.57 8.96 5.96
N LEU A 121 -3.72 9.45 6.44
CA LEU A 121 -4.21 9.18 7.79
C LEU A 121 -4.43 7.67 8.03
N SER A 122 -5.00 6.94 7.04
CA SER A 122 -5.14 5.49 7.18
C SER A 122 -3.79 4.79 7.34
N LYS A 123 -2.78 5.17 6.54
CA LYS A 123 -1.43 4.60 6.63
C LYS A 123 -0.73 4.97 7.94
N TYR A 124 -0.96 6.18 8.43
CA TYR A 124 -0.47 6.64 9.73
C TYR A 124 -1.07 5.80 10.87
N MET A 125 -2.40 5.68 10.93
CA MET A 125 -3.08 4.90 11.97
C MET A 125 -2.72 3.42 11.92
N ILE A 126 -2.67 2.80 10.74
CA ILE A 126 -2.25 1.41 10.57
C ILE A 126 -0.80 1.22 11.05
N THR A 127 0.10 2.17 10.77
CA THR A 127 1.49 2.10 11.27
C THR A 127 1.56 2.05 12.81
N HIS A 128 0.72 2.84 13.50
CA HIS A 128 0.63 2.76 14.95
C HIS A 128 0.07 1.41 15.43
N ARG A 129 -0.92 0.86 14.73
CA ARG A 129 -1.51 -0.45 15.05
C ARG A 129 -0.54 -1.60 14.81
N CYS A 130 0.29 -1.55 13.76
CA CYS A 130 1.32 -2.57 13.51
C CYS A 130 2.22 -2.81 14.72
N ARG A 131 2.49 -1.78 15.52
CA ARG A 131 3.31 -1.89 16.74
C ARG A 131 2.67 -2.76 17.85
N GLN A 132 1.40 -3.05 17.75
CA GLN A 132 0.65 -3.88 18.70
C GLN A 132 0.74 -5.38 18.36
N TYR A 133 1.26 -5.71 17.17
CA TYR A 133 1.35 -7.07 16.65
C TYR A 133 2.81 -7.48 16.44
N ASN A 134 3.24 -8.57 17.04
CA ASN A 134 4.60 -9.09 16.91
C ASN A 134 4.86 -9.89 15.63
N HIS A 135 3.79 -10.20 14.87
CA HIS A 135 3.81 -10.95 13.60
C HIS A 135 3.58 -10.07 12.37
N VAL A 136 3.46 -8.73 12.55
CA VAL A 136 3.19 -7.80 11.45
C VAL A 136 4.41 -6.91 11.20
N TYR A 137 4.89 -6.93 9.97
CA TYR A 137 5.98 -6.09 9.49
C TYR A 137 5.43 -4.99 8.60
N ASN A 138 5.72 -3.73 8.92
CA ASN A 138 5.22 -2.57 8.17
C ASN A 138 6.28 -2.08 7.19
N LEU A 139 6.09 -2.37 5.90
CA LEU A 139 7.03 -2.00 4.83
C LEU A 139 6.57 -0.72 4.14
N ARG A 140 7.34 0.37 4.26
CA ARG A 140 6.95 1.69 3.77
C ARG A 140 7.61 2.04 2.45
N PHE A 141 6.78 2.26 1.42
CA PHE A 141 7.21 2.74 0.11
C PHE A 141 7.00 4.24 -0.02
N PHE A 142 8.03 4.98 -0.45
CA PHE A 142 7.94 6.41 -0.70
C PHE A 142 7.56 6.71 -2.14
N ASN A 143 8.15 6.02 -3.07
CA ASN A 143 7.75 6.06 -4.48
C ASN A 143 7.89 4.68 -5.11
N MET A 144 7.01 4.38 -6.04
CA MET A 144 7.04 3.11 -6.75
C MET A 144 6.69 3.37 -8.20
N PHE A 145 7.49 2.84 -9.10
CA PHE A 145 7.20 2.84 -10.53
C PHE A 145 7.45 1.46 -11.11
N GLY A 146 6.81 1.16 -12.23
CA GLY A 146 6.93 -0.12 -12.90
C GLY A 146 6.08 -0.14 -14.16
N VAL A 147 6.10 -1.25 -14.87
CA VAL A 147 5.40 -1.41 -16.15
C VAL A 147 3.89 -1.20 -16.01
N HIS A 148 3.34 -1.57 -14.86
CA HIS A 148 1.92 -1.44 -14.54
C HIS A 148 1.55 -0.14 -13.80
N ALA A 149 2.50 0.79 -13.64
CA ALA A 149 2.23 2.05 -12.98
C ALA A 149 1.29 2.93 -13.82
N PRO A 150 0.28 3.58 -13.21
CA PRO A 150 -0.64 4.45 -13.94
C PRO A 150 0.07 5.60 -14.66
N ASP A 151 -0.43 5.99 -15.82
CA ASP A 151 0.08 7.12 -16.59
C ASP A 151 -0.03 8.47 -15.87
N THR A 152 -0.85 8.53 -14.83
CA THR A 152 -1.00 9.71 -13.97
C THR A 152 0.10 9.86 -12.92
N MET A 153 0.95 8.84 -12.74
CA MET A 153 2.10 8.95 -11.85
C MET A 153 3.20 9.79 -12.50
N PHE A 154 3.82 10.67 -11.71
CA PHE A 154 4.84 11.60 -12.18
C PHE A 154 5.95 10.93 -13.01
N THR A 155 6.54 9.87 -12.48
CA THR A 155 7.63 9.15 -13.16
C THR A 155 7.16 8.53 -14.47
N THR A 156 6.03 7.81 -14.46
CA THR A 156 5.49 7.15 -15.66
C THR A 156 5.10 8.16 -16.73
N ALA A 157 4.40 9.24 -16.35
CA ALA A 157 3.99 10.31 -17.25
C ALA A 157 5.20 10.95 -17.96
N ASN A 158 6.24 11.28 -17.19
CA ASN A 158 7.41 11.97 -17.75
C ASN A 158 8.31 11.04 -18.58
N ILE A 159 8.43 9.75 -18.23
CA ILE A 159 9.10 8.76 -19.08
C ILE A 159 8.37 8.63 -20.43
N LYS A 160 7.04 8.53 -20.42
CA LYS A 160 6.25 8.49 -21.66
C LYS A 160 6.40 9.76 -22.48
N ASN A 161 6.32 10.94 -21.82
CA ASN A 161 6.54 12.22 -22.50
C ASN A 161 7.91 12.29 -23.16
N TYR A 162 8.96 11.82 -22.46
CA TYR A 162 10.31 11.77 -23.03
C TYR A 162 10.40 10.85 -24.26
N ILE A 163 9.84 9.64 -24.18
CA ILE A 163 9.81 8.69 -25.30
C ILE A 163 9.06 9.26 -26.51
N ASP A 164 7.94 9.95 -26.26
CA ASP A 164 7.08 10.55 -27.29
C ASP A 164 7.61 11.91 -27.79
N ASN A 165 8.80 12.37 -27.37
CA ASN A 165 9.35 13.69 -27.65
C ASN A 165 8.42 14.85 -27.22
N LYS A 166 7.64 14.65 -26.16
CA LYS A 166 6.78 15.67 -25.54
C LYS A 166 7.51 16.39 -24.42
N GLN A 167 6.98 17.54 -24.03
CA GLN A 167 7.51 18.31 -22.92
C GLN A 167 7.40 17.55 -21.61
N ILE A 168 8.50 17.51 -20.83
CA ILE A 168 8.48 17.04 -19.43
C ILE A 168 7.81 18.12 -18.59
N VAL A 169 6.80 17.72 -17.79
CA VAL A 169 6.01 18.67 -16.99
C VAL A 169 6.33 18.49 -15.51
N ILE A 170 6.79 19.58 -14.89
CA ILE A 170 7.02 19.66 -13.44
C ILE A 170 5.97 20.62 -12.87
N PHE A 171 5.02 20.10 -12.08
CA PHE A 171 3.94 20.91 -11.51
C PHE A 171 4.34 21.68 -10.25
N LYS A 172 5.32 21.16 -9.51
CA LYS A 172 5.79 21.75 -8.27
C LYS A 172 7.22 21.31 -8.01
N ASP A 173 8.07 22.24 -7.64
CA ASP A 173 9.39 21.93 -7.12
C ASP A 173 9.24 21.42 -5.69
N ARG A 174 9.73 20.21 -5.41
CA ARG A 174 9.60 19.52 -4.14
C ARG A 174 10.77 18.59 -3.89
N PHE A 175 11.24 18.59 -2.66
CA PHE A 175 12.10 17.50 -2.20
C PHE A 175 11.26 16.28 -1.84
N MET A 176 11.60 15.14 -2.41
CA MET A 176 11.05 13.84 -2.06
C MET A 176 12.19 12.84 -1.99
N ASP A 177 12.29 12.14 -0.88
CA ASP A 177 13.20 11.01 -0.79
C ASP A 177 12.70 9.88 -1.69
N LEU A 178 13.59 9.40 -2.55
CA LEU A 178 13.40 8.22 -3.39
C LEU A 178 14.32 7.13 -2.84
N PHE A 179 13.75 6.05 -2.36
CA PHE A 179 14.46 4.86 -1.89
C PHE A 179 14.10 3.66 -2.71
#